data_dd7d078d121f27929143f1d6a9a99335
#
_entry.id   dd7d078d121f27929143f1d6a9a99335
#
_cell.length_a   1.000
_cell.length_b   1.000
_cell.length_c   1.000
_cell.angle_alpha   90.00
_cell.angle_beta   90.00
_cell.angle_gamma   90.00
#
_symmetry.space_group_name_H-M   'P 1'
#
loop_
_entity.id
_entity.type
_entity.pdbx_description
1 polymer ?
#
loop_
_entity_poly.entity_id
_entity_poly.type
_entity_poly.pdbx_seq_one_letter_code
_entity_poly.pdbx_strand_id
1 'polypeptide(L)'
;MGSVGTLALILLLEFLAVLSSALFAGAALYINVAEHPARMGLETRMAALQWAPSYKRATWLQAPLAIVSLLCGFLVWLQGGRAGWLIAALVVGSVVPFTLAIIMPTNHKLLEPGRDLSSPETRLLLIRWGRLHAVRTALGLMGDEFGWKPMTIVRVGRALHPVSLAGPQPECQTRLT
;
A
#
# COMPACT_ATOMS: atom_id res chain seq x y z
N MET A 1 -26.78 7.61 -18.04
CA MET A 1 -25.46 7.06 -18.45
C MET A 1 -24.32 7.44 -17.50
N GLY A 2 -24.42 8.48 -16.65
CA GLY A 2 -23.33 8.92 -15.75
C GLY A 2 -23.02 7.97 -14.57
N SER A 3 -24.01 7.31 -13.99
CA SER A 3 -23.83 6.53 -12.75
C SER A 3 -23.02 5.23 -12.91
N VAL A 4 -23.18 4.53 -14.02
CA VAL A 4 -22.45 3.27 -14.29
C VAL A 4 -20.96 3.53 -14.53
N GLY A 5 -20.64 4.58 -15.30
CA GLY A 5 -19.24 4.95 -15.56
C GLY A 5 -18.51 5.39 -14.29
N THR A 6 -19.17 6.16 -13.43
CA THR A 6 -18.60 6.57 -12.13
C THR A 6 -18.35 5.36 -11.21
N LEU A 7 -19.28 4.41 -11.16
CA LEU A 7 -19.11 3.20 -10.37
C LEU A 7 -17.93 2.36 -10.88
N ALA A 8 -17.82 2.16 -12.19
CA ALA A 8 -16.72 1.42 -12.81
C ALA A 8 -15.36 2.08 -12.50
N LEU A 9 -15.28 3.41 -12.55
CA LEU A 9 -14.07 4.15 -12.21
C LEU A 9 -13.67 3.94 -10.74
N ILE A 10 -14.63 4.04 -9.81
CA ILE A 10 -14.35 3.84 -8.39
C ILE A 10 -13.83 2.42 -8.14
N LEU A 11 -14.46 1.39 -8.72
CA LEU A 11 -14.03 0.00 -8.61
C LEU A 11 -12.60 -0.20 -9.15
N LEU A 12 -12.27 0.42 -10.27
CA LEU A 12 -10.92 0.37 -10.83
C LEU A 12 -9.90 1.03 -9.90
N LEU A 13 -10.22 2.20 -9.33
CA LEU A 13 -9.34 2.88 -8.38
C LEU A 13 -9.14 2.07 -7.10
N GLU A 14 -10.20 1.47 -6.53
CA GLU A 14 -10.12 0.57 -5.39
C GLU A 14 -9.22 -0.63 -5.69
N PHE A 15 -9.43 -1.28 -6.83
CA PHE A 15 -8.62 -2.41 -7.27
C PHE A 15 -7.15 -2.04 -7.44
N LEU A 16 -6.84 -0.93 -8.12
CA LEU A 16 -5.46 -0.47 -8.32
C LEU A 16 -4.79 -0.08 -7.01
N ALA A 17 -5.51 0.58 -6.09
CA ALA A 17 -4.98 0.94 -4.79
C ALA A 17 -4.57 -0.29 -3.97
N VAL A 18 -5.47 -1.28 -3.88
CA VAL A 18 -5.22 -2.52 -3.12
C VAL A 18 -4.15 -3.37 -3.77
N LEU A 19 -4.24 -3.59 -5.10
CA LEU A 19 -3.26 -4.41 -5.80
C LEU A 19 -1.85 -3.83 -5.71
N SER A 20 -1.69 -2.52 -5.93
CA SER A 20 -0.37 -1.89 -5.86
C SER A 20 0.19 -1.86 -4.43
N SER A 21 -0.65 -1.67 -3.41
CA SER A 21 -0.25 -1.77 -2.01
C SER A 21 0.20 -3.18 -1.65
N ALA A 22 -0.58 -4.20 -2.00
CA ALA A 22 -0.26 -5.60 -1.71
C ALA A 22 1.03 -6.06 -2.42
N LEU A 23 1.23 -5.68 -3.69
CA LEU A 23 2.47 -5.96 -4.42
C LEU A 23 3.67 -5.25 -3.79
N PHE A 24 3.50 -3.99 -3.36
CA PHE A 24 4.55 -3.25 -2.65
C PHE A 24 4.91 -3.94 -1.33
N ALA A 25 3.92 -4.25 -0.49
CA ALA A 25 4.10 -4.88 0.82
C ALA A 25 4.71 -6.27 0.68
N GLY A 26 4.24 -7.09 -0.26
CA GLY A 26 4.78 -8.42 -0.53
C GLY A 26 6.23 -8.39 -1.01
N ALA A 27 6.58 -7.48 -1.93
CA ALA A 27 7.96 -7.30 -2.38
C ALA A 27 8.88 -6.81 -1.25
N ALA A 28 8.43 -5.88 -0.42
CA ALA A 28 9.17 -5.38 0.72
C ALA A 28 9.37 -6.46 1.80
N LEU A 29 8.34 -7.26 2.08
CA LEU A 29 8.39 -8.38 3.01
C LEU A 29 9.38 -9.45 2.52
N TYR A 30 9.34 -9.82 1.23
CA TYR A 30 10.27 -10.78 0.65
C TYR A 30 11.73 -10.37 0.85
N ILE A 31 12.03 -9.09 0.63
CA ILE A 31 13.39 -8.56 0.85
C ILE A 31 13.83 -8.76 2.30
N ASN A 32 12.96 -8.50 3.28
CA ASN A 32 13.32 -8.61 4.69
C ASN A 32 13.40 -10.05 5.20
N VAL A 33 12.53 -10.94 4.71
CA VAL A 33 12.41 -12.32 5.24
C VAL A 33 13.33 -13.29 4.50
N ALA A 34 13.55 -13.08 3.21
CA ALA A 34 14.31 -14.01 2.39
C ALA A 34 15.62 -13.40 1.84
N GLU A 35 15.53 -12.31 1.09
CA GLU A 35 16.67 -11.80 0.33
C GLU A 35 17.76 -11.20 1.22
N HIS A 36 17.39 -10.32 2.15
CA HIS A 36 18.37 -9.65 3.01
C HIS A 36 19.05 -10.60 4.01
N PRO A 37 18.37 -11.51 4.69
CA PRO A 37 19.01 -12.53 5.52
C PRO A 37 19.98 -13.43 4.73
N ALA A 38 19.56 -13.90 3.55
CA ALA A 38 20.45 -14.68 2.68
C ALA A 38 21.70 -13.90 2.28
N ARG A 39 21.55 -12.62 1.89
CA ARG A 39 22.66 -11.70 1.61
C ARG A 39 23.59 -11.52 2.80
N MET A 40 23.03 -11.42 4.00
CA MET A 40 23.82 -11.26 5.23
C MET A 40 24.58 -12.53 5.64
N GLY A 41 24.28 -13.68 5.06
CA GLY A 41 25.10 -14.91 5.14
C GLY A 41 26.36 -14.88 4.29
N LEU A 42 26.50 -13.95 3.34
CA LEU A 42 27.66 -13.80 2.47
C LEU A 42 28.76 -12.98 3.17
N GLU A 43 30.00 -13.09 2.64
CA GLU A 43 31.06 -12.14 2.96
C GLU A 43 30.62 -10.71 2.65
N THR A 44 31.16 -9.73 3.40
CA THR A 44 30.74 -8.32 3.31
C THR A 44 30.84 -7.77 1.90
N ARG A 45 31.94 -8.06 1.20
CA ARG A 45 32.13 -7.61 -0.18
C ARG A 45 31.06 -8.16 -1.13
N MET A 46 30.79 -9.46 -1.04
CA MET A 46 29.78 -10.11 -1.89
C MET A 46 28.38 -9.63 -1.56
N ALA A 47 28.08 -9.44 -0.28
CA ALA A 47 26.81 -8.86 0.18
C ALA A 47 26.58 -7.45 -0.40
N ALA A 48 27.60 -6.58 -0.38
CA ALA A 48 27.52 -5.22 -0.92
C ALA A 48 27.39 -5.22 -2.46
N LEU A 49 28.14 -6.07 -3.15
CA LEU A 49 28.06 -6.21 -4.61
C LEU A 49 26.67 -6.69 -5.06
N GLN A 50 26.06 -7.63 -4.33
CA GLN A 50 24.70 -8.09 -4.62
C GLN A 50 23.65 -7.04 -4.25
N TRP A 51 23.84 -6.32 -3.15
CA TRP A 51 22.88 -5.31 -2.68
C TRP A 51 22.66 -4.18 -3.70
N ALA A 52 23.71 -3.64 -4.29
CA ALA A 52 23.64 -2.46 -5.15
C ALA A 52 22.71 -2.63 -6.38
N PRO A 53 22.84 -3.67 -7.21
CA PRO A 53 21.93 -3.88 -8.34
C PRO A 53 20.52 -4.30 -7.89
N SER A 54 20.40 -5.08 -6.81
CA SER A 54 19.12 -5.49 -6.24
C SER A 54 18.32 -4.29 -5.75
N TYR A 55 18.94 -3.41 -4.96
CA TYR A 55 18.35 -2.17 -4.49
C TYR A 55 17.82 -1.30 -5.65
N LYS A 56 18.62 -1.08 -6.70
CA LYS A 56 18.19 -0.28 -7.85
C LYS A 56 16.96 -0.87 -8.53
N ARG A 57 16.93 -2.16 -8.78
CA ARG A 57 15.80 -2.86 -9.43
C ARG A 57 14.55 -2.84 -8.53
N ALA A 58 14.72 -3.11 -7.24
CA ALA A 58 13.63 -3.05 -6.28
C ALA A 58 13.01 -1.65 -6.19
N THR A 59 13.81 -0.59 -6.26
CA THR A 59 13.33 0.79 -6.26
C THR A 59 12.48 1.09 -7.50
N TRP A 60 12.89 0.65 -8.68
CA TRP A 60 12.13 0.82 -9.92
C TRP A 60 10.75 0.15 -9.88
N LEU A 61 10.63 -0.96 -9.17
CA LEU A 61 9.35 -1.64 -8.99
C LEU A 61 8.51 -1.00 -7.88
N GLN A 62 9.11 -0.80 -6.71
CA GLN A 62 8.36 -0.45 -5.50
C GLN A 62 7.95 1.03 -5.42
N ALA A 63 8.75 1.95 -5.98
CA ALA A 63 8.40 3.37 -5.94
C ALA A 63 7.12 3.70 -6.74
N PRO A 64 6.94 3.23 -7.99
CA PRO A 64 5.68 3.40 -8.70
C PRO A 64 4.48 2.76 -7.99
N LEU A 65 4.64 1.56 -7.40
CA LEU A 65 3.56 0.89 -6.68
C LEU A 65 3.08 1.72 -5.47
N ALA A 66 4.00 2.28 -4.68
CA ALA A 66 3.64 3.14 -3.56
C ALA A 66 2.91 4.43 -4.01
N ILE A 67 3.36 5.03 -5.13
CA ILE A 67 2.72 6.23 -5.70
C ILE A 67 1.32 5.91 -6.23
N VAL A 68 1.16 4.82 -6.98
CA VAL A 68 -0.15 4.40 -7.51
C VAL A 68 -1.12 4.12 -6.38
N SER A 69 -0.69 3.39 -5.34
CA SER A 69 -1.52 3.12 -4.17
C SER A 69 -1.96 4.40 -3.46
N LEU A 70 -1.03 5.34 -3.23
CA LEU A 70 -1.32 6.65 -2.63
C LEU A 70 -2.36 7.41 -3.46
N LEU A 71 -2.13 7.57 -4.76
CA LEU A 71 -3.00 8.38 -5.62
C LEU A 71 -4.39 7.75 -5.78
N CYS A 72 -4.46 6.45 -6.05
CA CYS A 72 -5.74 5.76 -6.20
C CYS A 72 -6.55 5.75 -4.90
N GLY A 73 -5.92 5.45 -3.76
CA GLY A 73 -6.60 5.47 -2.46
C GLY A 73 -7.09 6.87 -2.06
N PHE A 74 -6.30 7.90 -2.36
CA PHE A 74 -6.71 9.29 -2.16
C PHE A 74 -7.90 9.69 -3.05
N LEU A 75 -7.88 9.29 -4.33
CA LEU A 75 -8.99 9.54 -5.25
C LEU A 75 -10.26 8.81 -4.84
N VAL A 76 -10.18 7.57 -4.34
CA VAL A 76 -11.33 6.83 -3.78
C VAL A 76 -11.94 7.61 -2.62
N TRP A 77 -11.11 8.13 -1.71
CA TRP A 77 -11.60 8.96 -0.60
C TRP A 77 -12.30 10.23 -1.09
N LEU A 78 -11.73 10.95 -2.06
CA LEU A 78 -12.37 12.15 -2.65
C LEU A 78 -13.72 11.85 -3.30
N GLN A 79 -13.93 10.65 -3.83
CA GLN A 79 -15.20 10.20 -4.39
C GLN A 79 -16.24 9.81 -3.31
N GLY A 80 -16.02 10.20 -2.06
CA GLY A 80 -16.88 9.89 -0.92
C GLY A 80 -16.60 8.52 -0.29
N GLY A 81 -15.41 7.97 -0.50
CA GLY A 81 -14.92 6.78 0.19
C GLY A 81 -14.76 7.02 1.70
N ARG A 82 -14.69 5.92 2.46
CA ARG A 82 -14.48 5.96 3.92
C ARG A 82 -13.10 6.55 4.25
N ALA A 83 -12.97 7.15 5.43
CA ALA A 83 -11.71 7.69 5.93
C ALA A 83 -10.55 6.66 5.95
N GLY A 84 -10.86 5.36 6.04
CA GLY A 84 -9.88 4.27 5.93
C GLY A 84 -9.06 4.33 4.65
N TRP A 85 -9.67 4.72 3.51
CA TRP A 85 -8.94 4.88 2.24
C TRP A 85 -7.91 5.99 2.31
N LEU A 86 -8.24 7.13 2.94
CA LEU A 86 -7.27 8.21 3.15
C LEU A 86 -6.15 7.77 4.08
N ILE A 87 -6.49 7.12 5.20
CA ILE A 87 -5.49 6.64 6.17
C ILE A 87 -4.53 5.64 5.49
N ALA A 88 -5.05 4.63 4.78
CA ALA A 88 -4.25 3.67 4.05
C ALA A 88 -3.33 4.35 3.01
N ALA A 89 -3.89 5.27 2.22
CA ALA A 89 -3.15 6.03 1.22
C ALA A 89 -2.00 6.83 1.85
N LEU A 90 -2.24 7.52 2.97
CA LEU A 90 -1.23 8.29 3.68
C LEU A 90 -0.16 7.40 4.33
N VAL A 91 -0.54 6.26 4.90
CA VAL A 91 0.40 5.31 5.50
C VAL A 91 1.34 4.73 4.42
N VAL A 92 0.80 4.22 3.31
CA VAL A 92 1.63 3.73 2.20
C VAL A 92 2.43 4.88 1.58
N GLY A 93 1.81 6.03 1.38
CA GLY A 93 2.47 7.22 0.83
C GLY A 93 3.63 7.73 1.69
N SER A 94 3.55 7.57 3.03
CA SER A 94 4.61 7.97 3.96
C SER A 94 5.94 7.23 3.75
N VAL A 95 5.89 6.07 3.10
CA VAL A 95 7.08 5.30 2.71
C VAL A 95 8.01 6.11 1.81
N VAL A 96 7.47 6.99 0.96
CA VAL A 96 8.28 7.82 0.05
C VAL A 96 9.14 8.83 0.82
N PRO A 97 8.57 9.75 1.60
CA PRO A 97 9.38 10.70 2.38
C PRO A 97 10.28 9.99 3.40
N PHE A 98 9.83 8.89 4.03
CA PHE A 98 10.67 8.08 4.91
C PHE A 98 11.89 7.53 4.17
N THR A 99 11.72 7.01 2.96
CA THR A 99 12.84 6.49 2.15
C THR A 99 13.81 7.62 1.80
N LEU A 100 13.31 8.77 1.36
CA LEU A 100 14.16 9.90 0.95
C LEU A 100 14.92 10.52 2.13
N ALA A 101 14.28 10.68 3.28
CA ALA A 101 14.90 11.35 4.43
C ALA A 101 15.77 10.41 5.28
N ILE A 102 15.36 9.15 5.44
CA ILE A 102 15.96 8.24 6.44
C ILE A 102 16.80 7.14 5.80
N ILE A 103 16.31 6.52 4.71
CA ILE A 103 17.03 5.40 4.06
C ILE A 103 18.10 5.94 3.08
N MET A 104 17.79 6.97 2.32
CA MET A 104 18.66 7.49 1.25
C MET A 104 20.07 7.87 1.72
N PRO A 105 20.29 8.48 2.91
CA PRO A 105 21.64 8.72 3.41
C PRO A 105 22.47 7.44 3.57
N THR A 106 21.85 6.32 3.98
CA THR A 106 22.53 5.02 4.08
C THR A 106 22.83 4.45 2.68
N ASN A 107 21.89 4.62 1.72
CA ASN A 107 22.10 4.19 0.34
C ASN A 107 23.25 4.95 -0.33
N HIS A 108 23.34 6.27 -0.13
CA HIS A 108 24.42 7.09 -0.68
C HIS A 108 25.77 6.63 -0.15
N LYS A 109 25.87 6.35 1.16
CA LYS A 109 27.11 5.81 1.73
C LYS A 109 27.48 4.46 1.15
N LEU A 110 26.52 3.53 0.99
CA LEU A 110 26.77 2.22 0.39
C LEU A 110 27.15 2.29 -1.11
N LEU A 111 26.71 3.32 -1.82
CA LEU A 111 26.99 3.53 -3.26
C LEU A 111 28.17 4.47 -3.50
N GLU A 112 28.85 4.94 -2.46
CA GLU A 112 29.97 5.88 -2.56
C GLU A 112 31.11 5.28 -3.40
N PRO A 113 31.57 5.98 -4.46
CA PRO A 113 32.70 5.53 -5.26
C PRO A 113 33.97 5.37 -4.42
N GLY A 114 34.69 4.26 -4.60
CA GLY A 114 35.93 4.00 -3.86
C GLY A 114 35.76 3.47 -2.43
N ARG A 115 34.51 3.24 -1.98
CA ARG A 115 34.26 2.60 -0.67
C ARG A 115 34.91 1.21 -0.61
N ASP A 116 35.56 0.92 0.51
CA ASP A 116 36.02 -0.44 0.81
C ASP A 116 34.81 -1.34 1.13
N LEU A 117 34.44 -2.16 0.14
CA LEU A 117 33.30 -3.07 0.26
C LEU A 117 33.54 -4.23 1.24
N SER A 118 34.79 -4.46 1.68
CA SER A 118 35.14 -5.51 2.62
C SER A 118 35.18 -5.02 4.06
N SER A 119 35.08 -3.70 4.28
CA SER A 119 35.25 -3.09 5.59
C SER A 119 34.13 -3.45 6.56
N PRO A 120 34.43 -3.50 7.88
CA PRO A 120 33.42 -3.64 8.92
C PRO A 120 32.37 -2.53 8.88
N GLU A 121 32.74 -1.30 8.45
CA GLU A 121 31.82 -0.18 8.29
C GLU A 121 30.76 -0.49 7.22
N THR A 122 31.17 -1.06 6.08
CA THR A 122 30.23 -1.48 5.03
C THR A 122 29.25 -2.53 5.55
N ARG A 123 29.73 -3.48 6.38
CA ARG A 123 28.86 -4.46 7.04
C ARG A 123 27.82 -3.81 7.94
N LEU A 124 28.21 -2.84 8.75
CA LEU A 124 27.31 -2.11 9.64
C LEU A 124 26.26 -1.31 8.84
N LEU A 125 26.64 -0.72 7.70
CA LEU A 125 25.70 -0.02 6.82
C LEU A 125 24.66 -0.97 6.22
N LEU A 126 25.03 -2.19 5.83
CA LEU A 126 24.09 -3.21 5.35
C LEU A 126 23.11 -3.63 6.44
N ILE A 127 23.59 -3.83 7.67
CA ILE A 127 22.75 -4.15 8.85
C ILE A 127 21.78 -3.00 9.11
N ARG A 128 22.27 -1.75 9.12
CA ARG A 128 21.43 -0.56 9.30
C ARG A 128 20.37 -0.47 8.20
N TRP A 129 20.76 -0.66 6.96
CA TRP A 129 19.83 -0.66 5.83
C TRP A 129 18.70 -1.67 6.02
N GLY A 130 19.02 -2.91 6.42
CA GLY A 130 18.02 -3.94 6.68
C GLY A 130 17.00 -3.54 7.76
N ARG A 131 17.46 -2.92 8.86
CA ARG A 131 16.58 -2.40 9.92
C ARG A 131 15.66 -1.29 9.43
N LEU A 132 16.19 -0.33 8.68
CA LEU A 132 15.41 0.77 8.11
C LEU A 132 14.40 0.26 7.08
N HIS A 133 14.80 -0.74 6.27
CA HIS A 133 13.90 -1.38 5.32
C HIS A 133 12.78 -2.16 6.01
N ALA A 134 13.03 -2.75 7.19
CA ALA A 134 11.99 -3.41 7.99
C ALA A 134 10.92 -2.43 8.48
N VAL A 135 11.30 -1.20 8.89
CA VAL A 135 10.32 -0.14 9.20
C VAL A 135 9.47 0.21 7.98
N ARG A 136 10.11 0.36 6.82
CA ARG A 136 9.40 0.60 5.55
C ARG A 136 8.42 -0.52 5.21
N THR A 137 8.80 -1.77 5.43
CA THR A 137 7.93 -2.95 5.23
C THR A 137 6.74 -2.91 6.19
N ALA A 138 6.96 -2.59 7.46
CA ALA A 138 5.88 -2.46 8.43
C ALA A 138 4.85 -1.38 8.01
N LEU A 139 5.32 -0.22 7.55
CA LEU A 139 4.44 0.83 7.01
C LEU A 139 3.62 0.33 5.82
N GLY A 140 4.23 -0.43 4.90
CA GLY A 140 3.51 -1.02 3.76
C GLY A 140 2.41 -1.98 4.20
N LEU A 141 2.71 -2.90 5.12
CA LEU A 141 1.75 -3.86 5.65
C LEU A 141 0.60 -3.20 6.42
N MET A 142 0.90 -2.15 7.21
CA MET A 142 -0.14 -1.40 7.94
C MET A 142 -1.12 -0.70 6.99
N GLY A 143 -0.67 -0.22 5.84
CA GLY A 143 -1.54 0.40 4.84
C GLY A 143 -2.60 -0.55 4.31
N ASP A 144 -2.27 -1.84 4.12
CA ASP A 144 -3.22 -2.85 3.62
C ASP A 144 -4.38 -3.10 4.60
N GLU A 145 -4.13 -3.09 5.92
CA GLU A 145 -5.14 -3.34 6.93
C GLU A 145 -6.26 -2.28 6.96
N PHE A 146 -5.94 -1.02 6.66
CA PHE A 146 -6.91 0.08 6.72
C PHE A 146 -7.75 0.22 5.44
N GLY A 147 -7.22 -0.16 4.27
CA GLY A 147 -7.88 0.04 2.96
C GLY A 147 -8.90 -1.04 2.58
N TRP A 148 -8.86 -2.21 3.20
CA TRP A 148 -9.52 -3.44 2.73
C TRP A 148 -11.06 -3.46 2.74
N LYS A 149 -11.77 -2.51 3.34
CA LYS A 149 -13.25 -2.55 3.34
C LYS A 149 -13.82 -1.87 2.09
N PRO A 150 -14.18 -2.60 1.02
CA PRO A 150 -14.64 -2.02 -0.24
C PRO A 150 -15.93 -1.20 -0.01
N MET A 151 -15.97 -0.02 -0.62
CA MET A 151 -17.13 0.88 -0.60
C MET A 151 -18.34 0.26 -1.29
N THR A 152 -18.10 -0.64 -2.21
CA THR A 152 -19.07 -1.25 -3.13
C THR A 152 -20.14 -2.07 -2.39
N ILE A 153 -19.78 -2.84 -1.35
CA ILE A 153 -20.74 -3.67 -0.61
C ILE A 153 -21.79 -2.80 0.10
N VAL A 154 -21.40 -1.63 0.60
CA VAL A 154 -22.32 -0.72 1.32
C VAL A 154 -23.29 -0.02 0.36
N ARG A 155 -22.84 0.33 -0.86
CA ARG A 155 -23.71 0.98 -1.86
C ARG A 155 -24.70 0.00 -2.50
N VAL A 156 -24.28 -1.22 -2.84
CA VAL A 156 -25.16 -2.25 -3.38
C VAL A 156 -26.20 -2.67 -2.34
N GLY A 157 -25.84 -2.85 -1.07
CA GLY A 157 -26.78 -3.15 0.01
C GLY A 157 -27.82 -2.05 0.24
N ARG A 158 -27.44 -0.77 0.04
CA ARG A 158 -28.40 0.36 0.16
C ARG A 158 -29.30 0.52 -1.07
N ALA A 159 -28.85 0.11 -2.24
CA ALA A 159 -29.64 0.11 -3.48
C ALA A 159 -30.60 -1.07 -3.56
N LEU A 160 -30.35 -2.16 -2.83
CA LEU A 160 -31.16 -3.36 -2.78
C LEU A 160 -32.14 -3.39 -1.59
N HIS A 161 -32.22 -2.33 -0.78
CA HIS A 161 -33.32 -2.20 0.19
C HIS A 161 -34.63 -2.17 -0.59
N PRO A 162 -35.54 -3.13 -0.40
CA PRO A 162 -36.79 -3.14 -1.12
C PRO A 162 -37.54 -1.85 -0.77
N VAL A 163 -37.99 -1.16 -1.81
CA VAL A 163 -39.04 -0.14 -1.68
C VAL A 163 -40.14 -0.78 -0.86
N SER A 164 -40.42 -0.24 0.33
CA SER A 164 -41.50 -0.67 1.18
C SER A 164 -42.79 -0.59 0.35
N LEU A 165 -43.31 -1.74 -0.05
CA LEU A 165 -44.66 -1.86 -0.59
C LEU A 165 -45.63 -1.65 0.56
N ALA A 166 -45.75 -0.43 1.05
CA ALA A 166 -46.89 0.00 1.81
C ALA A 166 -48.08 0.05 0.85
N GLY A 167 -48.72 -1.10 0.64
CA GLY A 167 -50.00 -1.18 0.01
C GLY A 167 -51.02 -0.38 0.81
N PRO A 168 -52.04 0.20 0.15
CA PRO A 168 -53.11 0.95 0.83
C PRO A 168 -53.79 0.02 1.84
N GLN A 169 -53.85 0.46 3.09
CA GLN A 169 -54.63 -0.20 4.16
C GLN A 169 -56.12 -0.20 3.75
N PRO A 170 -56.85 -1.32 3.82
CA PRO A 170 -58.30 -1.28 3.61
C PRO A 170 -58.95 -0.53 4.75
N GLU A 171 -59.60 0.58 4.40
CA GLU A 171 -60.51 1.29 5.33
C GLU A 171 -61.64 0.35 5.77
N CYS A 172 -61.61 -0.02 7.03
CA CYS A 172 -62.72 -0.73 7.70
C CYS A 172 -63.87 0.23 7.89
N GLN A 173 -64.79 0.29 6.91
CA GLN A 173 -66.07 1.00 7.09
C GLN A 173 -66.93 0.18 8.03
N THR A 174 -66.94 0.53 9.30
CA THR A 174 -67.99 0.12 10.25
C THR A 174 -69.23 0.98 10.04
N ARG A 175 -70.20 0.48 9.24
CA ARG A 175 -71.56 1.00 9.29
C ARG A 175 -72.29 0.40 10.53
N LEU A 176 -72.62 1.26 11.48
CA LEU A 176 -73.60 0.97 12.49
C LEU A 176 -74.99 1.35 11.94
N THR A 177 -75.89 0.42 11.94
CA THR A 177 -77.36 0.59 12.03
C THR A 177 -77.82 0.18 13.35
#